data_b8363794487f1c17987ec3e6428b149c
#
_entry.id   b8363794487f1c17987ec3e6428b149c
#
_cell.length_a   1.000
_cell.length_b   1.000
_cell.length_c   1.000
_cell.angle_alpha   90.00
_cell.angle_beta   90.00
_cell.angle_gamma   90.00
#
_symmetry.space_group_name_H-M   'P 1'
#
loop_
_entity.id
_entity.type
_entity.pdbx_description
1 polymer ?
#
loop_
_entity_poly.entity_id
_entity_poly.type
_entity_poly.pdbx_seq_one_letter_code
_entity_poly.pdbx_strand_id
1 'polypeptide(L)'
;PSRTGYVSTYPENDGDNDIYPTDPARAFQPLTTVLEAGKMLQGKATGLVFTCEFPHATPADCSAHSYNRGKYDWIAPQMVHNDINVVIGGGVSILTKDMEDYLLANGYNVYKNDLKGMRADNNQKMWALYGDKEMAYDIDRNPEEQPSIEEMTRKAIDKLSKNPNGFFLMVEGSKVDWAAHGNDPVGMATDFLAFDRACGAALEFARNNGETAVVIVPDHGNSGISLGR
;
A
#
# COMPACT_ATOMS: atom_id res chain seq x y z
N PRO A 1 -1.54 11.87 13.33
CA PRO A 1 -2.09 10.54 13.53
C PRO A 1 -3.58 10.45 13.20
N SER A 2 -4.46 11.36 13.69
CA SER A 2 -5.89 11.31 13.37
C SER A 2 -6.22 11.64 11.90
N ARG A 3 -5.26 12.09 11.14
CA ARG A 3 -5.39 12.56 9.76
C ARG A 3 -4.59 11.74 8.74
N THR A 4 -4.10 10.56 9.10
CA THR A 4 -3.48 9.66 8.13
C THR A 4 -4.50 9.31 7.03
N GLY A 5 -4.10 9.31 5.79
CA GLY A 5 -4.96 9.13 4.63
C GLY A 5 -5.45 10.44 3.99
N TYR A 6 -4.97 11.58 4.45
CA TYR A 6 -5.31 12.86 3.83
C TYR A 6 -4.26 13.32 2.83
N VAL A 7 -4.66 13.38 1.61
CA VAL A 7 -3.86 14.01 0.55
C VAL A 7 -4.61 15.24 0.03
N SER A 8 -4.97 16.12 0.95
CA SER A 8 -5.67 17.37 0.64
C SER A 8 -5.37 18.44 1.68
N THR A 9 -5.49 19.70 1.29
CA THR A 9 -5.31 20.83 2.20
C THR A 9 -6.52 20.98 3.13
N TYR A 10 -6.27 21.38 4.38
CA TYR A 10 -7.32 21.70 5.33
C TYR A 10 -7.69 23.18 5.31
N PRO A 11 -8.95 23.55 5.56
CA PRO A 11 -9.38 24.95 5.57
C PRO A 11 -8.91 25.71 6.81
N GLU A 12 -8.66 25.02 7.92
CA GLU A 12 -8.36 25.64 9.20
C GLU A 12 -7.07 25.07 9.79
N ASN A 13 -6.30 25.96 10.41
CA ASN A 13 -5.26 25.57 11.33
C ASN A 13 -5.91 24.93 12.55
N ASP A 14 -5.60 23.67 12.86
CA ASP A 14 -6.14 22.98 14.02
C ASP A 14 -5.47 23.34 15.35
N GLY A 15 -4.69 24.39 15.36
CA GLY A 15 -4.03 24.93 16.55
C GLY A 15 -2.71 24.25 16.92
N ASP A 16 -2.32 23.19 16.23
CA ASP A 16 -1.07 22.49 16.47
C ASP A 16 -0.04 22.79 15.39
N ASN A 17 0.62 23.93 15.52
CA ASN A 17 1.91 24.22 14.88
C ASN A 17 2.00 23.98 13.36
N ASP A 18 0.96 24.29 12.62
CA ASP A 18 1.10 24.37 11.17
C ASP A 18 2.09 25.48 10.83
N ILE A 19 3.31 25.09 10.52
CA ILE A 19 4.38 25.99 10.12
C ILE A 19 3.97 26.80 8.87
N TYR A 20 3.03 26.25 8.10
CA TYR A 20 2.47 26.86 6.90
C TYR A 20 0.93 26.82 6.97
N PRO A 21 0.27 27.90 7.38
CA PRO A 21 -1.18 27.96 7.39
C PRO A 21 -1.72 27.74 5.97
N THR A 22 -2.74 26.89 5.86
CA THR A 22 -3.41 26.62 4.59
C THR A 22 -4.19 27.88 4.15
N ASP A 23 -3.97 28.32 2.92
CA ASP A 23 -4.81 29.34 2.30
C ASP A 23 -6.27 28.85 2.25
N PRO A 24 -7.23 29.58 2.86
CA PRO A 24 -8.64 29.19 2.84
C PRO A 24 -9.21 28.97 1.41
N ALA A 25 -8.67 29.67 0.40
CA ALA A 25 -9.06 29.48 -0.98
C ALA A 25 -8.64 28.10 -1.55
N ARG A 26 -7.73 27.42 -0.88
CA ARG A 26 -7.24 26.08 -1.22
C ARG A 26 -7.79 24.98 -0.32
N ALA A 27 -8.78 25.30 0.50
CA ALA A 27 -9.37 24.35 1.41
C ALA A 27 -9.83 23.08 0.67
N PHE A 28 -9.48 21.92 1.22
CA PHE A 28 -9.76 20.59 0.64
C PHE A 28 -9.26 20.36 -0.79
N GLN A 29 -8.32 21.18 -1.25
CA GLN A 29 -7.70 20.96 -2.55
C GLN A 29 -6.87 19.68 -2.52
N PRO A 30 -7.06 18.75 -3.48
CA PRO A 30 -6.22 17.57 -3.61
C PRO A 30 -4.74 17.95 -3.79
N LEU A 31 -3.86 17.21 -3.12
CA LEU A 31 -2.41 17.32 -3.27
C LEU A 31 -1.91 16.12 -4.08
N THR A 32 -1.13 16.38 -5.11
CA THR A 32 -0.51 15.32 -5.91
C THR A 32 0.39 14.45 -5.04
N THR A 33 0.16 13.16 -5.05
CA THR A 33 1.00 12.20 -4.33
C THR A 33 2.30 11.91 -5.09
N VAL A 34 3.29 11.32 -4.40
CA VAL A 34 4.54 10.89 -5.05
C VAL A 34 4.27 9.83 -6.11
N LEU A 35 3.33 8.90 -5.87
CA LEU A 35 2.90 7.89 -6.83
C LEU A 35 2.32 8.54 -8.09
N GLU A 36 1.39 9.47 -7.91
CA GLU A 36 0.75 10.19 -9.02
C GLU A 36 1.75 11.04 -9.80
N ALA A 37 2.62 11.77 -9.10
CA ALA A 37 3.66 12.56 -9.75
C ALA A 37 4.62 11.67 -10.57
N GLY A 38 5.05 10.53 -10.03
CA GLY A 38 5.88 9.58 -10.74
C GLY A 38 5.22 9.04 -12.01
N LYS A 39 3.92 8.72 -11.92
CA LYS A 39 3.13 8.25 -13.04
C LYS A 39 2.91 9.35 -14.09
N MET A 40 2.35 10.49 -13.68
CA MET A 40 1.90 11.54 -14.60
C MET A 40 3.04 12.31 -15.25
N LEU A 41 4.12 12.59 -14.50
CA LEU A 41 5.23 13.43 -14.97
C LEU A 41 6.37 12.63 -15.59
N GLN A 42 6.52 11.35 -15.20
CA GLN A 42 7.66 10.53 -15.58
C GLN A 42 7.28 9.23 -16.28
N GLY A 43 5.99 8.93 -16.42
CA GLY A 43 5.52 7.69 -17.06
C GLY A 43 5.92 6.41 -16.31
N LYS A 44 6.20 6.51 -14.99
CA LYS A 44 6.56 5.34 -14.18
C LYS A 44 5.40 4.38 -14.00
N ALA A 45 5.69 3.09 -13.96
CA ALA A 45 4.75 2.12 -13.45
C ALA A 45 4.57 2.31 -11.93
N THR A 46 3.38 1.98 -11.42
CA THR A 46 3.05 2.20 -10.01
C THR A 46 2.54 0.94 -9.34
N GLY A 47 2.90 0.74 -8.08
CA GLY A 47 2.46 -0.41 -7.31
C GLY A 47 2.27 -0.13 -5.83
N LEU A 48 1.37 -0.90 -5.23
CA LEU A 48 1.08 -0.91 -3.81
C LEU A 48 1.06 -2.35 -3.30
N VAL A 49 1.81 -2.64 -2.25
CA VAL A 49 1.84 -3.92 -1.54
C VAL A 49 1.62 -3.65 -0.06
N PHE A 50 0.71 -4.36 0.57
CA PHE A 50 0.33 -4.12 1.96
C PHE A 50 -0.32 -5.37 2.58
N THR A 51 -0.41 -5.43 3.91
CA THR A 51 -1.09 -6.52 4.62
C THR A 51 -2.43 -6.10 5.26
N CYS A 52 -2.76 -4.81 5.25
CA CYS A 52 -4.10 -4.29 5.56
C CYS A 52 -5.07 -4.42 4.37
N GLU A 53 -6.27 -3.90 4.49
CA GLU A 53 -7.19 -3.71 3.37
C GLU A 53 -6.79 -2.53 2.48
N PHE A 54 -7.06 -2.62 1.18
CA PHE A 54 -6.52 -1.65 0.20
C PHE A 54 -6.94 -0.19 0.42
N PRO A 55 -8.12 0.18 0.97
CA PRO A 55 -8.43 1.58 1.24
C PRO A 55 -7.95 2.07 2.62
N HIS A 56 -7.11 1.26 3.34
CA HIS A 56 -6.51 1.70 4.58
C HIS A 56 -5.56 2.89 4.37
N ALA A 57 -5.23 3.60 5.45
CA ALA A 57 -4.57 4.90 5.40
C ALA A 57 -3.33 4.95 4.50
N THR A 58 -2.35 4.06 4.69
CA THR A 58 -1.07 4.14 3.98
C THR A 58 -1.18 3.88 2.48
N PRO A 59 -1.87 2.80 2.00
CA PRO A 59 -2.12 2.65 0.58
C PRO A 59 -2.94 3.80 -0.01
N ALA A 60 -3.92 4.31 0.75
CA ALA A 60 -4.76 5.43 0.33
C ALA A 60 -3.97 6.74 0.23
N ASP A 61 -3.06 7.04 1.15
CA ASP A 61 -2.21 8.24 1.12
C ASP A 61 -1.36 8.32 -0.15
N CYS A 62 -1.02 7.18 -0.73
CA CYS A 62 -0.27 7.15 -1.99
C CYS A 62 -1.16 7.37 -3.22
N SER A 63 -2.48 7.17 -3.14
CA SER A 63 -3.29 6.92 -4.33
C SER A 63 -4.72 7.44 -4.30
N ALA A 64 -5.14 8.12 -3.24
CA ALA A 64 -6.49 8.68 -3.11
C ALA A 64 -6.48 10.00 -2.34
N HIS A 65 -7.57 10.75 -2.45
CA HIS A 65 -7.73 12.06 -1.82
C HIS A 65 -9.01 12.08 -0.98
N SER A 66 -8.85 12.14 0.33
CA SER A 66 -9.96 12.21 1.27
C SER A 66 -9.57 13.03 2.50
N TYR A 67 -10.49 13.83 3.02
CA TYR A 67 -10.29 14.52 4.29
C TYR A 67 -10.51 13.59 5.51
N ASN A 68 -10.94 12.37 5.28
CA ASN A 68 -11.23 11.40 6.34
C ASN A 68 -10.83 9.99 5.91
N ARG A 69 -9.86 9.41 6.59
CA ARG A 69 -9.34 8.06 6.34
C ARG A 69 -10.39 6.93 6.46
N GLY A 70 -11.46 7.17 7.21
CA GLY A 70 -12.55 6.20 7.38
C GLY A 70 -13.58 6.19 6.24
N LYS A 71 -13.44 7.06 5.25
CA LYS A 71 -14.35 7.14 4.09
C LYS A 71 -13.96 6.17 2.99
N TYR A 72 -14.02 4.87 3.29
CA TYR A 72 -13.68 3.81 2.34
C TYR A 72 -14.55 3.82 1.08
N ASP A 73 -15.81 4.21 1.22
CA ASP A 73 -16.75 4.44 0.13
C ASP A 73 -16.31 5.53 -0.87
N TRP A 74 -15.44 6.45 -0.43
CA TRP A 74 -14.84 7.47 -1.28
C TRP A 74 -13.44 7.09 -1.75
N ILE A 75 -12.67 6.42 -0.89
CA ILE A 75 -11.27 6.08 -1.13
C ILE A 75 -11.15 4.93 -2.13
N ALA A 76 -11.90 3.84 -1.92
CA ALA A 76 -11.76 2.64 -2.72
C ALA A 76 -12.03 2.87 -4.22
N PRO A 77 -13.10 3.59 -4.64
CA PRO A 77 -13.28 3.92 -6.05
C PRO A 77 -12.15 4.76 -6.63
N GLN A 78 -11.60 5.72 -5.88
CA GLN A 78 -10.48 6.53 -6.36
C GLN A 78 -9.25 5.66 -6.64
N MET A 79 -8.89 4.75 -5.73
CA MET A 79 -7.76 3.84 -5.92
C MET A 79 -7.94 2.96 -7.16
N VAL A 80 -9.14 2.44 -7.38
CA VAL A 80 -9.48 1.63 -8.56
C VAL A 80 -9.35 2.44 -9.86
N HIS A 81 -9.76 3.71 -9.85
CA HIS A 81 -9.71 4.58 -11.04
C HIS A 81 -8.35 5.28 -11.24
N ASN A 82 -7.45 5.22 -10.26
CA ASN A 82 -6.13 5.86 -10.37
C ASN A 82 -5.14 5.09 -11.27
N ASP A 83 -5.57 4.01 -11.90
CA ASP A 83 -4.78 3.22 -12.86
C ASP A 83 -3.41 2.79 -12.30
N ILE A 84 -3.41 2.23 -11.08
CA ILE A 84 -2.21 1.68 -10.42
C ILE A 84 -1.92 0.32 -11.04
N ASN A 85 -0.72 0.12 -11.58
CA ASN A 85 -0.41 -1.09 -12.35
C ASN A 85 -0.51 -2.38 -11.53
N VAL A 86 -0.02 -2.37 -10.28
CA VAL A 86 0.01 -3.57 -9.42
C VAL A 86 -0.48 -3.23 -8.02
N VAL A 87 -1.51 -3.91 -7.57
CA VAL A 87 -2.01 -3.82 -6.18
C VAL A 87 -2.11 -5.22 -5.60
N ILE A 88 -1.42 -5.48 -4.49
CA ILE A 88 -1.44 -6.78 -3.82
C ILE A 88 -1.60 -6.56 -2.31
N GLY A 89 -2.65 -7.11 -1.71
CA GLY A 89 -2.90 -6.96 -0.28
C GLY A 89 -4.23 -7.53 0.18
N GLY A 90 -4.84 -6.93 1.22
CA GLY A 90 -6.15 -7.31 1.74
C GLY A 90 -7.32 -6.57 1.07
N GLY A 91 -8.56 -7.00 1.37
CA GLY A 91 -9.76 -6.25 1.03
C GLY A 91 -10.69 -6.86 -0.01
N VAL A 92 -10.78 -8.18 -0.09
CA VAL A 92 -11.65 -8.89 -1.06
C VAL A 92 -13.10 -8.41 -0.98
N SER A 93 -13.66 -8.24 0.23
CA SER A 93 -15.05 -7.82 0.40
C SER A 93 -15.31 -6.35 0.08
N ILE A 94 -14.25 -5.53 0.01
CA ILE A 94 -14.36 -4.10 -0.29
C ILE A 94 -14.37 -3.85 -1.80
N LEU A 95 -13.76 -4.74 -2.58
CA LEU A 95 -13.77 -4.66 -4.04
C LEU A 95 -15.16 -5.06 -4.56
N THR A 96 -16.00 -4.07 -4.81
CA THR A 96 -17.35 -4.29 -5.34
C THR A 96 -17.33 -4.86 -6.76
N LYS A 97 -18.45 -5.41 -7.20
CA LYS A 97 -18.58 -5.92 -8.57
C LYS A 97 -18.31 -4.85 -9.64
N ASP A 98 -18.80 -3.64 -9.43
CA ASP A 98 -18.60 -2.54 -10.37
C ASP A 98 -17.12 -2.13 -10.48
N MET A 99 -16.40 -2.12 -9.34
CA MET A 99 -14.96 -1.86 -9.32
C MET A 99 -14.18 -2.98 -10.03
N GLU A 100 -14.54 -4.23 -9.80
CA GLU A 100 -13.92 -5.39 -10.46
C GLU A 100 -14.17 -5.34 -11.98
N ASP A 101 -15.40 -5.06 -12.40
CA ASP A 101 -15.75 -4.94 -13.83
C ASP A 101 -14.97 -3.79 -14.51
N TYR A 102 -14.80 -2.68 -13.79
CA TYR A 102 -13.97 -1.59 -14.27
C TYR A 102 -12.51 -2.02 -14.48
N LEU A 103 -11.92 -2.70 -13.49
CA LEU A 103 -10.54 -3.20 -13.60
C LEU A 103 -10.39 -4.17 -14.78
N LEU A 104 -11.28 -5.14 -14.91
CA LEU A 104 -11.27 -6.10 -16.02
C LEU A 104 -11.40 -5.40 -17.39
N ALA A 105 -12.30 -4.43 -17.50
CA ALA A 105 -12.50 -3.65 -18.73
C ALA A 105 -11.27 -2.79 -19.10
N ASN A 106 -10.42 -2.43 -18.12
CA ASN A 106 -9.19 -1.66 -18.31
C ASN A 106 -7.92 -2.52 -18.38
N GLY A 107 -8.07 -3.82 -18.62
CA GLY A 107 -6.98 -4.74 -18.92
C GLY A 107 -6.24 -5.27 -17.70
N TYR A 108 -6.83 -5.18 -16.51
CA TYR A 108 -6.28 -5.83 -15.32
C TYR A 108 -6.67 -7.30 -15.23
N ASN A 109 -5.77 -8.11 -14.71
CA ASN A 109 -6.13 -9.38 -14.11
C ASN A 109 -6.48 -9.16 -12.63
N VAL A 110 -7.61 -9.71 -12.19
CA VAL A 110 -8.11 -9.58 -10.81
C VAL A 110 -8.17 -10.95 -10.16
N TYR A 111 -7.52 -11.07 -9.01
CA TYR A 111 -7.45 -12.30 -8.21
C TYR A 111 -8.02 -12.04 -6.82
N LYS A 112 -9.00 -12.84 -6.40
CA LYS A 112 -9.60 -12.79 -5.06
C LYS A 112 -9.40 -14.14 -4.38
N ASN A 113 -8.54 -14.18 -3.36
CA ASN A 113 -8.12 -15.42 -2.69
C ASN A 113 -7.60 -16.50 -3.66
N ASP A 114 -7.03 -16.08 -4.79
CA ASP A 114 -6.46 -16.96 -5.81
C ASP A 114 -4.94 -16.79 -5.89
N LEU A 115 -4.24 -17.43 -4.97
CA LEU A 115 -2.79 -17.41 -4.88
C LEU A 115 -2.12 -18.05 -6.11
N LYS A 116 -2.73 -19.11 -6.63
CA LYS A 116 -2.20 -19.81 -7.81
C LYS A 116 -2.30 -18.95 -9.07
N GLY A 117 -3.41 -18.27 -9.25
CA GLY A 117 -3.60 -17.33 -10.36
C GLY A 117 -2.63 -16.16 -10.28
N MET A 118 -2.48 -15.54 -9.10
CA MET A 118 -1.52 -14.47 -8.88
C MET A 118 -0.08 -14.90 -9.18
N ARG A 119 0.33 -16.08 -8.69
CA ARG A 119 1.68 -16.63 -8.96
C ARG A 119 1.95 -16.83 -10.44
N ALA A 120 0.97 -17.33 -11.20
CA ALA A 120 1.09 -17.61 -12.61
C ALA A 120 0.95 -16.36 -13.50
N ASP A 121 0.50 -15.23 -12.96
CA ASP A 121 0.19 -14.05 -13.74
C ASP A 121 1.42 -13.39 -14.34
N ASN A 122 1.34 -13.10 -15.66
CA ASN A 122 2.36 -12.39 -16.43
C ASN A 122 1.87 -11.05 -17.01
N ASN A 123 0.62 -10.65 -16.74
CA ASN A 123 0.10 -9.35 -17.17
C ASN A 123 0.79 -8.21 -16.41
N GLN A 124 0.95 -7.06 -17.04
CA GLN A 124 1.54 -5.87 -16.39
C GLN A 124 0.60 -5.19 -15.41
N LYS A 125 -0.72 -5.40 -15.57
CA LYS A 125 -1.75 -4.82 -14.72
C LYS A 125 -2.43 -5.92 -13.89
N MET A 126 -2.35 -5.82 -12.56
CA MET A 126 -2.87 -6.85 -11.67
C MET A 126 -3.37 -6.27 -10.35
N TRP A 127 -4.55 -6.72 -9.94
CA TRP A 127 -5.04 -6.61 -8.57
C TRP A 127 -5.18 -8.00 -7.97
N ALA A 128 -4.53 -8.26 -6.86
CA ALA A 128 -4.60 -9.54 -6.14
C ALA A 128 -4.91 -9.27 -4.66
N LEU A 129 -6.10 -9.65 -4.23
CA LEU A 129 -6.61 -9.37 -2.89
C LEU A 129 -6.87 -10.65 -2.11
N TYR A 130 -6.50 -10.64 -0.83
CA TYR A 130 -6.60 -11.77 0.09
C TYR A 130 -7.29 -11.38 1.39
N GLY A 131 -8.04 -12.32 1.98
CA GLY A 131 -8.85 -12.04 3.15
C GLY A 131 -10.03 -11.11 2.86
N ASP A 132 -11.08 -11.22 3.64
CA ASP A 132 -12.27 -10.38 3.45
C ASP A 132 -11.95 -8.89 3.62
N LYS A 133 -11.26 -8.55 4.69
CA LYS A 133 -10.71 -7.22 4.97
C LYS A 133 -9.19 -7.27 4.83
N GLU A 134 -8.49 -7.42 5.93
CA GLU A 134 -7.04 -7.54 5.97
C GLU A 134 -6.55 -8.97 5.75
N MET A 135 -5.26 -9.12 5.47
CA MET A 135 -4.57 -10.41 5.46
C MET A 135 -4.33 -10.94 6.88
N ALA A 136 -4.05 -12.23 7.02
CA ALA A 136 -3.64 -12.81 8.29
C ALA A 136 -2.32 -12.22 8.79
N TYR A 137 -2.07 -12.27 10.10
CA TYR A 137 -0.72 -12.09 10.66
C TYR A 137 0.23 -13.16 10.08
N ASP A 138 1.51 -12.84 9.90
CA ASP A 138 2.45 -13.79 9.27
C ASP A 138 2.53 -15.12 10.03
N ILE A 139 2.42 -15.10 11.36
CA ILE A 139 2.41 -16.30 12.21
C ILE A 139 1.18 -17.18 11.99
N ASP A 140 0.03 -16.59 11.63
CA ASP A 140 -1.24 -17.29 11.43
C ASP A 140 -1.52 -17.56 9.95
N ARG A 141 -0.68 -17.05 9.06
CA ARG A 141 -0.88 -17.14 7.63
C ARG A 141 -0.74 -18.56 7.11
N ASN A 142 -1.73 -19.05 6.36
CA ASN A 142 -1.60 -20.25 5.58
C ASN A 142 -0.84 -19.97 4.26
N PRO A 143 0.38 -20.48 4.07
CA PRO A 143 1.18 -20.20 2.87
C PRO A 143 0.62 -20.81 1.57
N GLU A 144 -0.36 -21.70 1.66
CA GLU A 144 -1.05 -22.24 0.49
C GLU A 144 -2.25 -21.37 0.05
N GLU A 145 -2.69 -20.44 0.90
CA GLU A 145 -3.86 -19.59 0.65
C GLU A 145 -3.49 -18.12 0.47
N GLN A 146 -2.52 -17.64 1.23
CA GLN A 146 -2.10 -16.24 1.20
C GLN A 146 -0.58 -16.12 0.97
N PRO A 147 -0.13 -15.20 0.11
CA PRO A 147 1.30 -14.95 -0.09
C PRO A 147 1.92 -14.26 1.12
N SER A 148 3.23 -14.41 1.31
CA SER A 148 3.97 -13.55 2.24
C SER A 148 4.16 -12.15 1.65
N ILE A 149 4.43 -11.17 2.53
CA ILE A 149 4.74 -9.81 2.06
C ILE A 149 6.02 -9.78 1.20
N GLU A 150 6.99 -10.66 1.48
CA GLU A 150 8.17 -10.84 0.62
C GLU A 150 7.76 -11.31 -0.78
N GLU A 151 6.91 -12.34 -0.88
CA GLU A 151 6.44 -12.87 -2.16
C GLU A 151 5.68 -11.81 -2.96
N MET A 152 4.79 -11.06 -2.29
CA MET A 152 4.06 -9.95 -2.91
C MET A 152 5.00 -8.87 -3.44
N THR A 153 6.02 -8.51 -2.66
CA THR A 153 7.03 -7.51 -3.03
C THR A 153 7.84 -7.95 -4.25
N ARG A 154 8.33 -9.21 -4.26
CA ARG A 154 9.05 -9.77 -5.41
C ARG A 154 8.17 -9.80 -6.67
N LYS A 155 6.91 -10.19 -6.54
CA LYS A 155 5.95 -10.20 -7.65
C LYS A 155 5.68 -8.81 -8.20
N ALA A 156 5.50 -7.82 -7.34
CA ALA A 156 5.31 -6.42 -7.74
C ALA A 156 6.55 -5.88 -8.47
N ILE A 157 7.73 -6.10 -7.93
CA ILE A 157 9.01 -5.68 -8.55
C ILE A 157 9.18 -6.33 -9.93
N ASP A 158 8.95 -7.65 -10.07
CA ASP A 158 9.06 -8.36 -11.36
C ASP A 158 8.18 -7.73 -12.44
N LYS A 159 6.96 -7.32 -12.08
CA LYS A 159 6.03 -6.68 -13.03
C LYS A 159 6.42 -5.24 -13.37
N LEU A 160 6.67 -4.45 -12.34
CA LEU A 160 6.87 -3.01 -12.47
C LEU A 160 8.22 -2.66 -13.11
N SER A 161 9.27 -3.46 -12.87
CA SER A 161 10.60 -3.25 -13.42
C SER A 161 10.69 -3.40 -14.95
N LYS A 162 9.65 -3.95 -15.58
CA LYS A 162 9.55 -4.06 -17.04
C LYS A 162 9.20 -2.73 -17.71
N ASN A 163 8.80 -1.72 -16.95
CA ASN A 163 8.56 -0.39 -17.50
C ASN A 163 9.90 0.32 -17.77
N PRO A 164 10.16 0.77 -19.01
CA PRO A 164 11.44 1.43 -19.36
C PRO A 164 11.64 2.77 -18.63
N ASN A 165 10.58 3.40 -18.14
CA ASN A 165 10.64 4.64 -17.36
C ASN A 165 10.83 4.39 -15.85
N GLY A 166 11.01 3.11 -15.45
CA GLY A 166 11.11 2.72 -14.05
C GLY A 166 9.76 2.68 -13.36
N PHE A 167 9.79 2.63 -12.01
CA PHE A 167 8.57 2.47 -11.23
C PHE A 167 8.63 3.18 -9.88
N PHE A 168 7.45 3.34 -9.28
CA PHE A 168 7.26 3.63 -7.87
C PHE A 168 6.52 2.43 -7.24
N LEU A 169 7.04 1.93 -6.14
CA LEU A 169 6.41 0.86 -5.36
C LEU A 169 6.41 1.23 -3.88
N MET A 170 5.22 1.25 -3.27
CA MET A 170 5.07 1.33 -1.81
C MET A 170 4.82 -0.08 -1.27
N VAL A 171 5.49 -0.42 -0.18
CA VAL A 171 5.33 -1.70 0.53
C VAL A 171 5.11 -1.40 2.01
N GLU A 172 4.02 -1.91 2.58
CA GLU A 172 3.66 -1.67 3.98
C GLU A 172 3.48 -2.97 4.76
N GLY A 173 4.27 -3.13 5.82
CA GLY A 173 4.08 -4.16 6.83
C GLY A 173 3.01 -3.75 7.85
N SER A 174 1.76 -3.61 7.42
CA SER A 174 0.67 -2.99 8.18
C SER A 174 0.38 -3.66 9.52
N LYS A 175 0.58 -4.97 9.60
CA LYS A 175 0.27 -5.77 10.78
C LYS A 175 1.25 -5.56 11.95
N VAL A 176 2.42 -5.01 11.73
CA VAL A 176 3.38 -4.63 12.79
C VAL A 176 2.73 -3.62 13.73
N ASP A 177 2.13 -2.56 13.18
CA ASP A 177 1.43 -1.53 13.93
C ASP A 177 0.20 -2.09 14.67
N TRP A 178 -0.59 -2.92 14.01
CA TRP A 178 -1.79 -3.49 14.61
C TRP A 178 -1.49 -4.45 15.78
N ALA A 179 -0.45 -5.28 15.66
CA ALA A 179 0.02 -6.11 16.76
C ALA A 179 0.52 -5.26 17.93
N ALA A 180 1.24 -4.17 17.65
CA ALA A 180 1.69 -3.23 18.66
C ALA A 180 0.51 -2.54 19.36
N HIS A 181 -0.52 -2.09 18.64
CA HIS A 181 -1.77 -1.59 19.23
C HIS A 181 -2.48 -2.63 20.09
N GLY A 182 -2.45 -3.90 19.70
CA GLY A 182 -2.97 -5.02 20.48
C GLY A 182 -2.10 -5.43 21.67
N ASN A 183 -0.94 -4.80 21.87
CA ASN A 183 0.09 -5.21 22.85
C ASN A 183 0.48 -6.68 22.67
N ASP A 184 0.51 -7.15 21.43
CA ASP A 184 0.96 -8.49 21.05
C ASP A 184 2.43 -8.48 20.58
N PRO A 185 3.39 -8.77 21.47
CA PRO A 185 4.80 -8.76 21.10
C PRO A 185 5.19 -9.88 20.12
N VAL A 186 4.43 -10.98 20.10
CA VAL A 186 4.72 -12.12 19.21
C VAL A 186 4.26 -11.77 17.79
N GLY A 187 3.01 -11.31 17.63
CA GLY A 187 2.49 -10.84 16.35
C GLY A 187 3.36 -9.72 15.78
N MET A 188 3.72 -8.73 16.61
CA MET A 188 4.60 -7.64 16.19
C MET A 188 5.96 -8.15 15.69
N ALA A 189 6.62 -9.04 16.42
CA ALA A 189 7.93 -9.55 16.05
C ALA A 189 7.88 -10.39 14.77
N THR A 190 6.87 -11.25 14.61
CA THR A 190 6.73 -12.11 13.44
C THR A 190 6.43 -11.32 12.17
N ASP A 191 5.52 -10.34 12.24
CA ASP A 191 5.21 -9.46 11.11
C ASP A 191 6.36 -8.50 10.78
N PHE A 192 7.10 -8.02 11.79
CA PHE A 192 8.32 -7.24 11.56
C PHE A 192 9.38 -8.07 10.81
N LEU A 193 9.62 -9.31 11.22
CA LEU A 193 10.55 -10.20 10.52
C LEU A 193 10.07 -10.56 9.11
N ALA A 194 8.76 -10.66 8.89
CA ALA A 194 8.21 -10.83 7.56
C ALA A 194 8.47 -9.60 6.69
N PHE A 195 8.29 -8.40 7.23
CA PHE A 195 8.58 -7.14 6.54
C PHE A 195 10.07 -6.97 6.27
N ASP A 196 10.95 -7.35 7.20
CA ASP A 196 12.41 -7.35 6.99
C ASP A 196 12.83 -8.21 5.78
N ARG A 197 12.20 -9.39 5.59
CA ARG A 197 12.41 -10.20 4.39
C ARG A 197 11.98 -9.49 3.10
N ALA A 198 10.87 -8.75 3.14
CA ALA A 198 10.43 -7.94 2.00
C ALA A 198 11.40 -6.78 1.71
N CYS A 199 11.91 -6.12 2.75
CA CYS A 199 12.99 -5.13 2.61
C CYS A 199 14.24 -5.76 1.98
N GLY A 200 14.62 -6.98 2.43
CA GLY A 200 15.71 -7.76 1.84
C GLY A 200 15.53 -7.98 0.34
N ALA A 201 14.31 -8.35 -0.09
CA ALA A 201 13.99 -8.54 -1.50
C ALA A 201 14.13 -7.25 -2.33
N ALA A 202 13.66 -6.12 -1.80
CA ALA A 202 13.79 -4.82 -2.43
C ALA A 202 15.26 -4.38 -2.55
N LEU A 203 16.04 -4.57 -1.49
CA LEU A 203 17.48 -4.25 -1.47
C LEU A 203 18.29 -5.14 -2.41
N GLU A 204 17.96 -6.42 -2.50
CA GLU A 204 18.55 -7.34 -3.47
C GLU A 204 18.34 -6.86 -4.91
N PHE A 205 17.09 -6.51 -5.24
CA PHE A 205 16.77 -5.95 -6.55
C PHE A 205 17.55 -4.66 -6.81
N ALA A 206 17.54 -3.72 -5.86
CA ALA A 206 18.21 -2.43 -6.00
C ALA A 206 19.72 -2.56 -6.23
N ARG A 207 20.38 -3.48 -5.50
CA ARG A 207 21.83 -3.76 -5.69
C ARG A 207 22.13 -4.31 -7.08
N ASN A 208 21.28 -5.22 -7.58
CA ASN A 208 21.46 -5.84 -8.89
C ASN A 208 21.11 -4.88 -10.04
N ASN A 209 20.12 -4.01 -9.84
CA ASN A 209 19.67 -3.03 -10.83
C ASN A 209 20.60 -1.81 -10.90
N GLY A 210 21.10 -1.33 -9.75
CA GLY A 210 22.03 -0.20 -9.67
C GLY A 210 21.40 1.19 -9.82
N GLU A 211 20.10 1.27 -10.19
CA GLU A 211 19.38 2.53 -10.46
C GLU A 211 18.12 2.70 -9.57
N THR A 212 17.97 1.86 -8.57
CA THR A 212 16.80 1.86 -7.67
C THR A 212 17.18 2.36 -6.29
N ALA A 213 16.49 3.38 -5.80
CA ALA A 213 16.55 3.81 -4.42
C ALA A 213 15.53 3.03 -3.58
N VAL A 214 15.94 2.56 -2.40
CA VAL A 214 15.07 1.95 -1.40
C VAL A 214 15.08 2.81 -0.14
N VAL A 215 13.89 3.24 0.32
CA VAL A 215 13.72 4.02 1.52
C VAL A 215 12.89 3.19 2.49
N ILE A 216 13.41 2.95 3.70
CA ILE A 216 12.74 2.16 4.74
C ILE A 216 12.57 3.07 5.95
N VAL A 217 11.33 3.38 6.29
CA VAL A 217 10.99 4.31 7.38
C VAL A 217 9.77 3.82 8.15
N PRO A 218 9.70 4.03 9.46
CA PRO A 218 8.44 3.98 10.19
C PRO A 218 7.70 5.31 9.99
N ASP A 219 6.38 5.30 10.09
CA ASP A 219 5.54 6.50 10.19
C ASP A 219 5.52 7.06 11.61
N HIS A 220 5.52 6.21 12.61
CA HIS A 220 5.60 6.54 14.05
C HIS A 220 6.06 5.33 14.89
N GLY A 221 6.31 5.56 16.15
CA GLY A 221 6.42 4.52 17.17
C GLY A 221 5.03 4.15 17.70
N ASN A 222 4.90 2.96 18.30
CA ASN A 222 3.63 2.50 18.86
C ASN A 222 3.81 1.77 20.19
N SER A 223 2.82 1.89 21.08
CA SER A 223 2.67 1.17 22.37
C SER A 223 3.87 1.24 23.32
N GLY A 224 4.82 2.14 23.10
CA GLY A 224 6.01 2.30 23.97
C GLY A 224 6.91 1.08 24.01
N ILE A 225 6.84 0.18 23.03
CA ILE A 225 7.70 -1.01 22.97
C ILE A 225 9.15 -0.58 22.79
N SER A 226 10.03 -1.08 23.67
CA SER A 226 11.47 -0.87 23.59
C SER A 226 12.19 -2.20 23.78
N LEU A 227 13.28 -2.39 23.04
CA LEU A 227 14.17 -3.52 23.23
C LEU A 227 15.21 -3.12 24.27
N GLY A 228 15.23 -3.83 25.41
CA GLY A 228 16.27 -3.70 26.42
C GLY A 228 17.61 -4.24 25.93
N ARG A 229 18.70 -3.75 26.55
CA ARG A 229 20.04 -4.32 26.37
C ARG A 229 20.26 -5.47 27.33
#